data_7c4eea1d1112750122d7ac7310404890
#
_entry.id   7c4eea1d1112750122d7ac7310404890
#
_cell.length_a   1.000
_cell.length_b   1.000
_cell.length_c   1.000
_cell.angle_alpha   90.00
_cell.angle_beta   90.00
_cell.angle_gamma   90.00
#
_symmetry.space_group_name_H-M   'P 1'
#
loop_
_entity.id
_entity.type
_entity.pdbx_description
1 polymer ?
#
loop_
_entity_poly.entity_id
_entity_poly.type
_entity_poly.pdbx_seq_one_letter_code
_entity_poly.pdbx_strand_id
1 'polypeptide(L)'
;MGNQMRNQKLLKAIVRDNPMVEFTICQGCDDMTDYFKGIQNVELIPFVEEEQLRKYMADSDISLNVMVDTIGSNVIVTSMAMGLAMVCSDVGSIHDYCDETNCIFCDNNDIKSFSRAIALLSSDMEKLLLFKRKSIEHSQKLTIERFYSQIMES
;
A
#
# COMPACT_ATOMS: atom_id res chain seq x y z
N MET A 1 -6.56 3.49 9.53
CA MET A 1 -6.23 2.17 8.92
C MET A 1 -6.72 1.07 9.81
N GLY A 2 -7.47 0.13 9.25
CA GLY A 2 -7.91 -1.03 10.01
C GLY A 2 -6.74 -1.95 10.31
N ASN A 3 -6.12 -1.82 11.47
CA ASN A 3 -5.03 -2.69 11.89
C ASN A 3 -5.41 -4.16 11.89
N GLN A 4 -6.69 -4.45 12.04
CA GLN A 4 -7.24 -5.81 12.05
C GLN A 4 -7.06 -6.55 10.71
N MET A 5 -6.93 -5.83 9.59
CA MET A 5 -6.76 -6.42 8.26
C MET A 5 -5.31 -6.59 7.85
N ARG A 6 -4.36 -6.04 8.61
CA ARG A 6 -2.94 -6.10 8.30
C ARG A 6 -2.33 -7.44 8.71
N ASN A 7 -1.60 -8.07 7.79
CA ASN A 7 -0.83 -9.28 8.09
C ASN A 7 0.57 -8.88 8.57
N GLN A 8 0.70 -8.62 9.88
CA GLN A 8 1.93 -8.09 10.47
C GLN A 8 3.09 -9.09 10.39
N LYS A 9 2.82 -10.37 10.57
CA LYS A 9 3.86 -11.41 10.52
C LYS A 9 4.48 -11.50 9.13
N LEU A 10 3.63 -11.47 8.10
CA LEU A 10 4.09 -11.49 6.71
C LEU A 10 4.83 -10.19 6.36
N LEU A 11 4.33 -9.05 6.80
CA LEU A 11 4.99 -7.75 6.60
C LEU A 11 6.40 -7.77 7.16
N LYS A 12 6.59 -8.26 8.39
CA LYS A 12 7.92 -8.37 9.01
C LYS A 12 8.85 -9.27 8.20
N ALA A 13 8.34 -10.39 7.69
CA ALA A 13 9.13 -11.31 6.86
C ALA A 13 9.55 -10.63 5.54
N ILE A 14 8.67 -9.86 4.92
CA ILE A 14 8.99 -9.10 3.69
C ILE A 14 10.06 -8.05 3.97
N VAL A 15 9.93 -7.31 5.05
CA VAL A 15 10.92 -6.30 5.45
C VAL A 15 12.30 -6.92 5.62
N ARG A 16 12.37 -8.06 6.30
CA ARG A 16 13.64 -8.79 6.51
C ARG A 16 14.23 -9.33 5.20
N ASP A 17 13.38 -9.73 4.26
CA ASP A 17 13.82 -10.25 2.96
C ASP A 17 14.33 -9.14 2.03
N ASN A 18 14.11 -7.88 2.36
CA ASN A 18 14.48 -6.73 1.55
C ASN A 18 15.29 -5.70 2.36
N PRO A 19 16.50 -6.07 2.83
CA PRO A 19 17.28 -5.22 3.74
C PRO A 19 17.78 -3.92 3.11
N MET A 20 17.80 -3.81 1.77
CA MET A 20 18.25 -2.62 1.05
C MET A 20 17.11 -1.64 0.76
N VAL A 21 15.88 -2.00 1.09
CA VAL A 21 14.69 -1.17 0.88
C VAL A 21 14.33 -0.50 2.20
N GLU A 22 14.00 0.78 2.15
CA GLU A 22 13.51 1.51 3.32
C GLU A 22 12.00 1.43 3.40
N PHE A 23 11.49 1.00 4.55
CA PHE A 23 10.06 0.88 4.82
C PHE A 23 9.63 1.91 5.84
N THR A 24 8.60 2.67 5.49
CA THR A 24 7.93 3.58 6.42
C THR A 24 6.58 2.97 6.79
N ILE A 25 6.40 2.62 8.06
CA ILE A 25 5.19 1.95 8.53
C ILE A 25 4.41 2.91 9.44
N CYS A 26 3.20 3.24 9.01
CA CYS A 26 2.26 4.03 9.81
C CYS A 26 1.51 3.09 10.73
N GLN A 27 1.82 3.16 12.02
CA GLN A 27 1.33 2.21 13.02
C GLN A 27 -0.17 2.38 13.33
N GLY A 28 -0.71 3.57 13.13
CA GLY A 28 -2.04 3.89 13.61
C GLY A 28 -2.06 3.91 15.13
N CYS A 29 -3.03 3.24 15.72
CA CYS A 29 -3.19 3.19 17.17
C CYS A 29 -2.36 2.09 17.84
N ASP A 30 -1.74 1.21 17.07
CA ASP A 30 -0.91 0.12 17.61
C ASP A 30 0.53 0.56 17.77
N ASP A 31 1.20 0.09 18.81
CA ASP A 31 2.63 0.30 18.99
C ASP A 31 3.38 -0.96 18.53
N MET A 32 4.05 -0.83 17.39
CA MET A 32 4.79 -1.93 16.76
C MET A 32 6.29 -1.88 17.08
N THR A 33 6.71 -1.01 18.00
CA THR A 33 8.13 -0.79 18.33
C THR A 33 8.84 -2.08 18.71
N ASP A 34 8.27 -2.86 19.63
CA ASP A 34 8.86 -4.13 20.05
C ASP A 34 8.87 -5.18 18.94
N TYR A 35 7.82 -5.15 18.10
CA TYR A 35 7.68 -6.11 17.00
C TYR A 35 8.76 -5.94 15.94
N PHE A 36 9.16 -4.70 15.64
CA PHE A 36 10.20 -4.38 14.66
C PHE A 36 11.55 -4.07 15.28
N LYS A 37 11.73 -4.33 16.57
CA LYS A 37 12.99 -4.08 17.27
C LYS A 37 14.15 -4.81 16.62
N GLY A 38 15.25 -4.08 16.38
CA GLY A 38 16.45 -4.63 15.76
C GLY A 38 16.44 -4.65 14.25
N ILE A 39 15.35 -4.22 13.61
CA ILE A 39 15.25 -4.13 12.15
C ILE A 39 15.57 -2.68 11.74
N GLN A 40 16.68 -2.50 11.00
CA GLN A 40 17.23 -1.16 10.73
C GLN A 40 16.58 -0.43 9.57
N ASN A 41 15.96 -1.13 8.63
CA ASN A 41 15.35 -0.55 7.43
C ASN A 41 13.87 -0.22 7.59
N VAL A 42 13.42 -0.02 8.81
CA VAL A 42 12.03 0.36 9.12
C VAL A 42 12.02 1.66 9.91
N GLU A 43 11.22 2.60 9.45
CA GLU A 43 10.83 3.80 10.21
C GLU A 43 9.38 3.62 10.64
N LEU A 44 9.13 3.60 11.95
CA LEU A 44 7.79 3.51 12.51
C LEU A 44 7.25 4.90 12.76
N ILE A 45 6.09 5.20 12.16
CA ILE A 45 5.42 6.49 12.34
C ILE A 45 4.26 6.28 13.31
N PRO A 46 4.19 7.04 14.40
CA PRO A 46 3.07 6.98 15.34
C PRO A 46 1.79 7.47 14.68
N PHE A 47 0.66 7.38 15.39
CA PHE A 47 -0.58 7.95 14.88
C PHE A 47 -0.37 9.43 14.53
N VAL A 48 -0.74 9.79 13.30
CA VAL A 48 -0.65 11.16 12.80
C VAL A 48 -1.96 11.53 12.09
N GLU A 49 -2.22 12.83 11.97
CA GLU A 49 -3.35 13.32 11.22
C GLU A 49 -3.22 12.99 9.72
N GLU A 50 -4.34 12.95 9.01
CA GLU A 50 -4.38 12.59 7.60
C GLU A 50 -3.44 13.45 6.74
N GLU A 51 -3.35 14.75 7.02
CA GLU A 51 -2.46 15.66 6.31
C GLU A 51 -1.00 15.24 6.44
N GLN A 52 -0.57 14.85 7.63
CA GLN A 52 0.79 14.38 7.88
C GLN A 52 1.03 13.02 7.20
N LEU A 53 0.03 12.14 7.22
CA LEU A 53 0.11 10.85 6.54
C LEU A 53 0.33 11.03 5.04
N ARG A 54 -0.36 11.98 4.42
CA ARG A 54 -0.19 12.31 3.00
C ARG A 54 1.23 12.79 2.68
N LYS A 55 1.87 13.50 3.58
CA LYS A 55 3.27 13.93 3.40
C LYS A 55 4.22 12.73 3.35
N TYR A 56 4.04 11.76 4.23
CA TYR A 56 4.83 10.52 4.18
C TYR A 56 4.57 9.76 2.89
N MET A 57 3.32 9.69 2.43
CA MET A 57 2.99 9.05 1.16
C MET A 57 3.64 9.77 -0.03
N ALA A 58 3.66 11.11 -0.02
CA ALA A 58 4.27 11.89 -1.09
C ALA A 58 5.77 11.64 -1.22
N ASP A 59 6.45 11.30 -0.13
CA ASP A 59 7.88 10.99 -0.10
C ASP A 59 8.17 9.52 -0.44
N SER A 60 7.16 8.72 -0.72
CA SER A 60 7.28 7.30 -1.01
C SER A 60 7.03 7.01 -2.48
N ASP A 61 7.52 5.88 -2.95
CA ASP A 61 7.33 5.43 -4.34
C ASP A 61 6.31 4.31 -4.46
N ILE A 62 6.24 3.44 -3.46
CA ILE A 62 5.43 2.23 -3.47
C ILE A 62 4.56 2.20 -2.22
N SER A 63 3.28 1.89 -2.40
CA SER A 63 2.39 1.55 -1.30
C SER A 63 2.32 0.04 -1.17
N LEU A 64 2.85 -0.48 -0.08
CA LEU A 64 2.85 -1.91 0.23
C LEU A 64 1.69 -2.23 1.17
N ASN A 65 0.77 -3.05 0.70
CA ASN A 65 -0.44 -3.41 1.43
C ASN A 65 -0.48 -4.92 1.65
N VAL A 66 0.02 -5.34 2.82
CA VAL A 66 0.10 -6.75 3.22
C VAL A 66 -1.05 -7.03 4.17
N MET A 67 -2.10 -7.66 3.67
CA MET A 67 -3.38 -7.77 4.37
C MET A 67 -3.89 -9.19 4.36
N VAL A 68 -4.74 -9.52 5.34
CA VAL A 68 -5.46 -10.81 5.37
C VAL A 68 -6.75 -10.74 4.57
N ASP A 69 -7.33 -9.53 4.43
CA ASP A 69 -8.52 -9.26 3.64
C ASP A 69 -8.55 -7.79 3.24
N THR A 70 -9.34 -7.46 2.23
CA THR A 70 -9.55 -6.08 1.79
C THR A 70 -11.03 -5.78 1.75
N ILE A 71 -11.48 -4.96 2.69
CA ILE A 71 -12.87 -4.49 2.77
C ILE A 71 -12.84 -2.97 2.91
N GLY A 72 -13.17 -2.25 1.83
CA GLY A 72 -13.37 -0.81 1.86
C GLY A 72 -12.17 0.01 2.41
N SER A 73 -11.03 -0.01 1.75
CA SER A 73 -9.82 0.59 2.27
C SER A 73 -9.61 2.04 1.80
N ASN A 74 -9.71 2.99 2.73
CA ASN A 74 -9.35 4.40 2.46
C ASN A 74 -7.85 4.56 2.20
N VAL A 75 -7.02 3.71 2.77
CA VAL A 75 -5.57 3.76 2.57
C VAL A 75 -5.19 3.46 1.13
N ILE A 76 -5.84 2.46 0.54
CA ILE A 76 -5.60 2.11 -0.87
C ILE A 76 -5.98 3.26 -1.77
N VAL A 77 -7.17 3.83 -1.59
CA VAL A 77 -7.65 4.97 -2.39
C VAL A 77 -6.74 6.19 -2.21
N THR A 78 -6.35 6.51 -0.97
CA THR A 78 -5.46 7.64 -0.69
C THR A 78 -4.08 7.41 -1.30
N SER A 79 -3.52 6.22 -1.20
CA SER A 79 -2.23 5.88 -1.82
C SER A 79 -2.24 6.07 -3.32
N MET A 80 -3.32 5.65 -3.98
CA MET A 80 -3.49 5.86 -5.42
C MET A 80 -3.62 7.34 -5.78
N ALA A 81 -4.39 8.09 -4.99
CA ALA A 81 -4.55 9.53 -5.19
C ALA A 81 -3.22 10.28 -5.04
N MET A 82 -2.35 9.80 -4.16
CA MET A 82 -1.01 10.36 -3.96
C MET A 82 0.00 9.90 -5.02
N GLY A 83 -0.41 9.07 -5.96
CA GLY A 83 0.42 8.63 -7.07
C GLY A 83 1.46 7.60 -6.69
N LEU A 84 1.12 6.64 -5.83
CA LEU A 84 2.01 5.55 -5.47
C LEU A 84 1.77 4.32 -6.34
N ALA A 85 2.83 3.64 -6.73
CA ALA A 85 2.72 2.31 -7.33
C ALA A 85 2.25 1.32 -6.24
N MET A 86 1.35 0.43 -6.59
CA MET A 86 0.71 -0.46 -5.62
C MET A 86 1.33 -1.85 -5.66
N VAL A 87 1.62 -2.39 -4.48
CA VAL A 87 1.97 -3.80 -4.27
C VAL A 87 1.05 -4.30 -3.17
N CYS A 88 0.16 -5.21 -3.50
CA CYS A 88 -0.93 -5.60 -2.59
C CYS A 88 -1.07 -7.11 -2.49
N SER A 89 -1.44 -7.60 -1.31
CA SER A 89 -1.95 -8.95 -1.15
C SER A 89 -3.17 -9.17 -2.06
N ASP A 90 -3.20 -10.30 -2.76
CA ASP A 90 -4.33 -10.66 -3.62
C ASP A 90 -5.43 -11.30 -2.76
N VAL A 91 -6.15 -10.45 -2.04
CA VAL A 91 -7.18 -10.86 -1.08
C VAL A 91 -8.40 -9.93 -1.15
N GLY A 92 -9.55 -10.49 -0.80
CA GLY A 92 -10.79 -9.72 -0.67
C GLY A 92 -11.16 -8.98 -1.95
N SER A 93 -11.55 -7.72 -1.80
CA SER A 93 -12.04 -6.88 -2.91
C SER A 93 -10.96 -5.97 -3.52
N ILE A 94 -9.67 -6.35 -3.41
CA ILE A 94 -8.58 -5.51 -3.91
C ILE A 94 -8.71 -5.19 -5.41
N HIS A 95 -9.25 -6.12 -6.19
CA HIS A 95 -9.45 -5.93 -7.63
C HIS A 95 -10.54 -4.91 -7.97
N ASP A 96 -11.36 -4.51 -6.99
CA ASP A 96 -12.32 -3.41 -7.15
C ASP A 96 -11.63 -2.03 -7.11
N TYR A 97 -10.42 -1.96 -6.59
CA TYR A 97 -9.64 -0.70 -6.45
C TYR A 97 -8.51 -0.61 -7.45
N CYS A 98 -7.81 -1.70 -7.66
CA CYS A 98 -6.58 -1.75 -8.46
C CYS A 98 -6.70 -2.78 -9.57
N ASP A 99 -5.92 -2.57 -10.63
CA ASP A 99 -5.73 -3.59 -11.65
C ASP A 99 -4.23 -3.73 -11.99
N GLU A 100 -3.92 -4.54 -12.99
CA GLU A 100 -2.55 -4.84 -13.39
C GLU A 100 -1.77 -3.64 -13.95
N THR A 101 -2.45 -2.54 -14.27
CA THR A 101 -1.80 -1.33 -14.78
C THR A 101 -1.16 -0.48 -13.69
N ASN A 102 -1.60 -0.65 -12.43
CA ASN A 102 -1.07 0.14 -11.31
C ASN A 102 -0.68 -0.70 -10.09
N CYS A 103 -0.92 -2.00 -10.11
CA CYS A 103 -0.69 -2.87 -8.96
C CYS A 103 -0.06 -4.20 -9.37
N ILE A 104 0.85 -4.68 -8.52
CA ILE A 104 1.33 -6.06 -8.58
C ILE A 104 0.62 -6.80 -7.44
N PHE A 105 -0.17 -7.82 -7.80
CA PHE A 105 -0.88 -8.65 -6.83
C PHE A 105 0.02 -9.79 -6.38
N CYS A 106 0.11 -10.00 -5.08
CA CYS A 106 1.03 -10.96 -4.49
C CYS A 106 0.29 -11.98 -3.63
N ASP A 107 0.81 -13.20 -3.62
CA ASP A 107 0.27 -14.29 -2.82
C ASP A 107 0.84 -14.25 -1.40
N ASN A 108 -0.04 -14.20 -0.40
CA ASN A 108 0.36 -14.20 1.01
C ASN A 108 1.13 -15.45 1.44
N ASN A 109 1.02 -16.53 0.70
CA ASN A 109 1.74 -17.77 0.97
C ASN A 109 3.13 -17.80 0.30
N ASP A 110 3.49 -16.75 -0.44
CA ASP A 110 4.76 -16.64 -1.15
C ASP A 110 5.41 -15.28 -0.85
N ILE A 111 6.28 -15.24 0.17
CA ILE A 111 7.02 -14.03 0.54
C ILE A 111 7.80 -13.48 -0.64
N LYS A 112 8.37 -14.35 -1.46
CA LYS A 112 9.18 -13.96 -2.61
C LYS A 112 8.37 -13.24 -3.69
N SER A 113 7.06 -13.44 -3.77
CA SER A 113 6.21 -12.68 -4.69
C SER A 113 6.24 -11.19 -4.38
N PHE A 114 6.25 -10.83 -3.09
CA PHE A 114 6.38 -9.44 -2.64
C PHE A 114 7.78 -8.89 -2.92
N SER A 115 8.81 -9.67 -2.63
CA SER A 115 10.20 -9.25 -2.87
C SER A 115 10.46 -9.03 -4.36
N ARG A 116 9.95 -9.89 -5.22
CA ARG A 116 10.07 -9.74 -6.68
C ARG A 116 9.33 -8.47 -7.16
N ALA A 117 8.15 -8.21 -6.64
CA ALA A 117 7.37 -7.02 -7.00
C ALA A 117 8.12 -5.74 -6.63
N ILE A 118 8.64 -5.66 -5.41
CA ILE A 118 9.40 -4.51 -4.92
C ILE A 118 10.67 -4.34 -5.77
N ALA A 119 11.40 -5.41 -6.04
CA ALA A 119 12.62 -5.38 -6.85
C ALA A 119 12.34 -4.91 -8.28
N LEU A 120 11.26 -5.40 -8.88
CA LEU A 120 10.87 -5.01 -10.24
C LEU A 120 10.59 -3.52 -10.33
N LEU A 121 9.77 -2.98 -9.43
CA LEU A 121 9.44 -1.55 -9.43
C LEU A 121 10.63 -0.67 -9.04
N SER A 122 11.54 -1.18 -8.19
CA SER A 122 12.74 -0.44 -7.78
C SER A 122 13.78 -0.39 -8.88
N SER A 123 13.83 -1.38 -9.78
CA SER A 123 14.84 -1.47 -10.84
C SER A 123 14.36 -0.97 -12.20
N ASP A 124 13.05 -0.82 -12.41
CA ASP A 124 12.46 -0.38 -13.67
C ASP A 124 11.73 0.95 -13.47
N MET A 125 12.44 2.04 -13.70
CA MET A 125 11.92 3.40 -13.48
C MET A 125 10.73 3.71 -14.39
N GLU A 126 10.74 3.23 -15.63
CA GLU A 126 9.62 3.45 -16.56
C GLU A 126 8.34 2.81 -16.05
N LYS A 127 8.46 1.56 -15.59
CA LYS A 127 7.33 0.83 -15.02
C LYS A 127 6.82 1.48 -13.75
N LEU A 128 7.74 1.90 -12.88
CA LEU A 128 7.38 2.62 -11.64
C LEU A 128 6.57 3.89 -11.95
N LEU A 129 7.07 4.71 -12.85
CA LEU A 129 6.40 5.97 -13.23
C LEU A 129 5.04 5.73 -13.89
N LEU A 130 4.95 4.69 -14.72
CA LEU A 130 3.69 4.30 -15.35
C LEU A 130 2.66 3.87 -14.30
N PHE A 131 3.07 3.04 -13.35
CA PHE A 131 2.20 2.59 -12.26
C PHE A 131 1.73 3.76 -11.40
N LYS A 132 2.62 4.70 -11.09
CA LYS A 132 2.27 5.89 -10.31
C LYS A 132 1.21 6.74 -11.03
N ARG A 133 1.38 6.96 -12.32
CA ARG A 133 0.42 7.71 -13.14
C ARG A 133 -0.93 6.98 -13.21
N LYS A 134 -0.92 5.67 -13.42
CA LYS A 134 -2.14 4.86 -13.49
C LYS A 134 -2.89 4.83 -12.16
N SER A 135 -2.18 4.87 -11.05
CA SER A 135 -2.80 4.98 -9.73
C SER A 135 -3.64 6.26 -9.60
N ILE A 136 -3.11 7.38 -10.07
CA ILE A 136 -3.86 8.65 -10.06
C ILE A 136 -5.11 8.53 -10.93
N GLU A 137 -5.00 7.99 -12.12
CA GLU A 137 -6.13 7.78 -13.03
C GLU A 137 -7.23 6.91 -12.40
N HIS A 138 -6.86 5.79 -11.79
CA HIS A 138 -7.78 4.91 -11.07
C HIS A 138 -8.47 5.62 -9.90
N SER A 139 -7.73 6.40 -9.14
CA SER A 139 -8.27 7.17 -8.02
C SER A 139 -9.34 8.16 -8.48
N GLN A 140 -9.09 8.87 -9.58
CA GLN A 140 -10.05 9.83 -10.14
C GLN A 140 -11.33 9.13 -10.60
N LYS A 141 -11.19 7.98 -11.25
CA LYS A 141 -12.34 7.18 -11.70
C LYS A 141 -13.20 6.72 -10.53
N LEU A 142 -12.59 6.21 -9.48
CA LEU A 142 -13.31 5.77 -8.27
C LEU A 142 -14.05 6.93 -7.61
N THR A 143 -13.46 8.10 -7.57
CA THR A 143 -14.09 9.31 -7.01
C THR A 143 -15.34 9.71 -7.83
N ILE A 144 -15.25 9.68 -9.16
CA ILE A 144 -16.36 9.99 -10.05
C ILE A 144 -17.49 8.97 -9.87
N GLU A 145 -17.17 7.68 -9.83
CA GLU A 145 -18.17 6.62 -9.64
C GLU A 145 -18.91 6.79 -8.31
N ARG A 146 -18.21 7.12 -7.22
CA ARG A 146 -18.82 7.39 -5.91
C ARG A 146 -19.76 8.59 -5.98
N PHE A 147 -19.34 9.64 -6.65
CA PHE A 147 -20.15 10.85 -6.82
C PHE A 147 -21.46 10.54 -7.53
N TYR A 148 -21.42 9.78 -8.63
CA TYR A 148 -22.61 9.36 -9.35
C TYR A 148 -23.53 8.49 -8.50
N SER A 149 -22.98 7.55 -7.75
CA SER A 149 -23.77 6.70 -6.84
C SER A 149 -24.50 7.52 -5.81
N GLN A 150 -23.86 8.53 -5.23
CA GLN A 150 -24.48 9.42 -4.25
C GLN A 150 -25.63 10.23 -4.86
N ILE A 151 -25.48 10.69 -6.09
CA ILE A 151 -26.54 11.43 -6.79
C ILE A 151 -27.73 10.53 -7.09
N MET A 152 -27.49 9.30 -7.54
CA MET A 152 -28.55 8.37 -7.91
C MET A 152 -29.33 7.84 -6.72
N GLU A 153 -28.73 7.84 -5.51
CA GLU A 153 -29.36 7.40 -4.26
C GLU A 153 -30.16 8.51 -3.56
N SER A 154 -30.00 9.74 -3.98
CA SER A 154 -30.73 10.88 -3.37
C SER A 154 -32.04 11.23 -4.13
#